data_c0a6df002da1c11a2f75bb8899600a15
#
_entry.id   c0a6df002da1c11a2f75bb8899600a15
#
_cell.length_a   1.000
_cell.length_b   1.000
_cell.length_c   1.000
_cell.angle_alpha   90.00
_cell.angle_beta   90.00
_cell.angle_gamma   90.00
#
_symmetry.space_group_name_H-M   'P 1'
#
loop_
_entity.id
_entity.type
_entity.pdbx_description
1 polymer ?
#
loop_
_entity_poly.entity_id
_entity_poly.type
_entity_poly.pdbx_seq_one_letter_code
_entity_poly.pdbx_strand_id
1 'polypeptide(L)'
;MFNTSRIKFILIAISLIFAGGVLFYSQTIVSDLREESEQSLIFYTELYARLAGDAEFSDYGFFFEEIIPRISFPIIITVPGTQDINAWKNIHDIADTAKITPELKIKLLNIVHNMDDNNQPVLLTIDNQPVGIIHYGDSKTIRHLTWLPFIEILGAFVIILAGFLGFQYIRGSEKKFIWVGLAKETAHQLGTPISSLMGWLEMVRMKLGDDDEITREMGIDIKRLEKVSNRFSQIGAKVKLQPTATSDLFENVKSYIERRIPQKNKSVELKFTMNAEGKIDINPELMEWALENLIKNGVDALEGKPGNIHVRFQQSGSSVIIDVEDSGKGIPDNQWKTIFKPGFSTKKRGWGMGLSLTKRIIEEYHKGKIFVLHSEEGEGTCIRVVLKATEKVED
;
A
#
# COMPACT_ATOMS: atom_id res chain seq x y z
N MET A 1 3.28 23.51 -13.01
CA MET A 1 3.42 22.22 -12.27
C MET A 1 2.29 22.13 -11.27
N PHE A 2 1.23 21.41 -11.57
CA PHE A 2 0.09 21.28 -10.66
C PHE A 2 0.53 20.57 -9.38
N ASN A 3 0.30 21.22 -8.24
CA ASN A 3 0.65 20.71 -6.92
C ASN A 3 -0.15 19.41 -6.69
N THR A 4 0.53 18.26 -6.70
CA THR A 4 -0.08 16.91 -6.56
C THR A 4 -0.98 16.78 -5.32
N SER A 5 -0.76 17.60 -4.30
CA SER A 5 -1.62 17.69 -3.13
C SER A 5 -2.99 18.31 -3.47
N ARG A 6 -3.03 19.36 -4.28
CA ARG A 6 -4.30 20.02 -4.69
C ARG A 6 -5.19 19.10 -5.54
N ILE A 7 -4.59 18.33 -6.45
CA ILE A 7 -5.34 17.36 -7.27
C ILE A 7 -6.00 16.29 -6.40
N LYS A 8 -5.29 15.79 -5.38
CA LYS A 8 -5.84 14.82 -4.44
C LYS A 8 -7.03 15.39 -3.66
N PHE A 9 -6.92 16.62 -3.16
CA PHE A 9 -8.02 17.28 -2.45
C PHE A 9 -9.23 17.51 -3.35
N ILE A 10 -9.03 17.90 -4.60
CA ILE A 10 -10.11 18.09 -5.58
C ILE A 10 -10.82 16.78 -5.87
N LEU A 11 -10.08 15.69 -6.10
CA LEU A 11 -10.67 14.37 -6.34
C LEU A 11 -11.48 13.85 -5.14
N ILE A 12 -10.97 14.01 -3.93
CA ILE A 12 -11.70 13.63 -2.71
C ILE A 12 -12.97 14.47 -2.56
N ALA A 13 -12.88 15.79 -2.77
CA ALA A 13 -14.02 16.68 -2.67
C ALA A 13 -15.12 16.33 -3.70
N ILE A 14 -14.74 16.09 -4.95
CA ILE A 14 -15.66 15.67 -6.02
C ILE A 14 -16.34 14.34 -5.65
N SER A 15 -15.59 13.37 -5.15
CA SER A 15 -16.11 12.06 -4.74
C SER A 15 -17.11 12.19 -3.57
N LEU A 16 -16.83 13.05 -2.59
CA LEU A 16 -17.73 13.31 -1.47
C LEU A 16 -19.03 14.00 -1.91
N ILE A 17 -18.93 14.98 -2.81
CA ILE A 17 -20.10 15.69 -3.38
C ILE A 17 -20.95 14.70 -4.18
N PHE A 18 -20.31 13.83 -4.99
CA PHE A 18 -21.02 12.82 -5.76
C PHE A 18 -21.75 11.81 -4.86
N ALA A 19 -21.05 11.27 -3.86
CA ALA A 19 -21.64 10.33 -2.90
C ALA A 19 -22.81 10.97 -2.10
N GLY A 20 -22.65 12.23 -1.68
CA GLY A 20 -23.72 13.00 -1.02
C GLY A 20 -24.92 13.22 -1.93
N GLY A 21 -24.69 13.53 -3.21
CA GLY A 21 -25.76 13.70 -4.21
C GLY A 21 -26.55 12.40 -4.47
N VAL A 22 -25.84 11.28 -4.60
CA VAL A 22 -26.48 9.95 -4.77
C VAL A 22 -27.31 9.57 -3.55
N LEU A 23 -26.79 9.76 -2.34
CA LEU A 23 -27.53 9.52 -1.09
C LEU A 23 -28.79 10.38 -1.02
N PHE A 24 -28.68 11.67 -1.27
CA PHE A 24 -29.81 12.58 -1.24
C PHE A 24 -30.88 12.19 -2.26
N TYR A 25 -30.46 11.92 -3.51
CA TYR A 25 -31.38 11.53 -4.57
C TYR A 25 -32.09 10.20 -4.28
N SER A 26 -31.36 9.21 -3.78
CA SER A 26 -31.94 7.92 -3.38
C SER A 26 -32.95 8.07 -2.25
N GLN A 27 -32.65 8.89 -1.23
CA GLN A 27 -33.60 9.15 -0.13
C GLN A 27 -34.85 9.86 -0.62
N THR A 28 -34.74 10.79 -1.56
CA THR A 28 -35.92 11.46 -2.16
C THR A 28 -36.80 10.44 -2.88
N ILE A 29 -36.24 9.58 -3.74
CA ILE A 29 -37.01 8.54 -4.43
C ILE A 29 -37.69 7.58 -3.44
N VAL A 30 -36.99 7.17 -2.38
CA VAL A 30 -37.58 6.28 -1.34
C VAL A 30 -38.74 6.98 -0.64
N SER A 31 -38.60 8.27 -0.31
CA SER A 31 -39.69 9.06 0.30
C SER A 31 -40.89 9.17 -0.62
N ASP A 32 -40.67 9.51 -1.90
CA ASP A 32 -41.77 9.63 -2.89
C ASP A 32 -42.51 8.29 -3.08
N LEU A 33 -41.78 7.17 -3.15
CA LEU A 33 -42.37 5.84 -3.27
C LEU A 33 -43.16 5.41 -2.03
N ARG A 34 -42.74 5.82 -0.83
CA ARG A 34 -43.49 5.58 0.40
C ARG A 34 -44.80 6.37 0.43
N GLU A 35 -44.74 7.65 0.06
CA GLU A 35 -45.90 8.53 -0.06
C GLU A 35 -46.91 7.99 -1.09
N GLU A 36 -46.45 7.51 -2.26
CA GLU A 36 -47.28 6.87 -3.28
C GLU A 36 -47.95 5.59 -2.75
N SER A 37 -47.21 4.79 -1.99
CA SER A 37 -47.76 3.58 -1.36
C SER A 37 -48.83 3.90 -0.31
N GLU A 38 -48.63 4.92 0.51
CA GLU A 38 -49.59 5.41 1.50
C GLU A 38 -50.85 5.96 0.82
N GLN A 39 -50.73 6.82 -0.17
CA GLN A 39 -51.86 7.39 -0.92
C GLN A 39 -52.67 6.28 -1.61
N SER A 40 -52.02 5.30 -2.19
CA SER A 40 -52.68 4.14 -2.79
C SER A 40 -53.47 3.34 -1.75
N LEU A 41 -52.93 3.14 -0.56
CA LEU A 41 -53.58 2.42 0.51
C LEU A 41 -54.83 3.20 1.05
N ILE A 42 -54.67 4.50 1.26
CA ILE A 42 -55.81 5.38 1.67
C ILE A 42 -56.89 5.34 0.60
N PHE A 43 -56.56 5.46 -0.68
CA PHE A 43 -57.55 5.36 -1.74
C PHE A 43 -58.29 4.02 -1.75
N TYR A 44 -57.61 2.91 -1.58
CA TYR A 44 -58.27 1.59 -1.51
C TYR A 44 -59.14 1.44 -0.28
N THR A 45 -58.74 1.98 0.87
CA THR A 45 -59.57 1.95 2.11
C THR A 45 -60.83 2.81 1.98
N GLU A 46 -60.71 4.00 1.38
CA GLU A 46 -61.89 4.87 1.12
C GLU A 46 -62.85 4.25 0.10
N LEU A 47 -62.29 3.65 -0.97
CA LEU A 47 -63.10 2.97 -1.97
C LEU A 47 -63.89 1.83 -1.34
N TYR A 48 -63.23 1.03 -0.50
CA TYR A 48 -63.91 -0.06 0.22
C TYR A 48 -64.98 0.46 1.20
N ALA A 49 -64.67 1.51 1.96
CA ALA A 49 -65.63 2.11 2.90
C ALA A 49 -66.93 2.58 2.20
N ARG A 50 -66.79 3.13 0.98
CA ARG A 50 -67.95 3.56 0.17
C ARG A 50 -68.76 2.37 -0.39
N LEU A 51 -68.09 1.32 -0.87
CA LEU A 51 -68.73 0.13 -1.44
C LEU A 51 -69.42 -0.73 -0.34
N ALA A 52 -68.83 -0.83 0.85
CA ALA A 52 -69.39 -1.59 1.98
C ALA A 52 -70.65 -0.94 2.62
N GLY A 53 -70.85 0.37 2.38
CA GLY A 53 -72.11 1.05 2.81
C GLY A 53 -73.31 0.78 1.94
N ASP A 54 -73.17 0.20 0.73
CA ASP A 54 -74.31 -0.28 -0.07
C ASP A 54 -74.65 -1.71 0.28
N ALA A 55 -75.90 -1.95 0.59
CA ALA A 55 -76.47 -3.22 1.15
C ALA A 55 -76.21 -4.46 0.26
N GLU A 56 -75.88 -4.30 -1.01
CA GLU A 56 -75.47 -5.37 -1.95
C GLU A 56 -74.04 -5.85 -1.78
N PHE A 57 -73.14 -5.09 -1.12
CA PHE A 57 -71.69 -5.37 -1.00
C PHE A 57 -71.20 -5.54 0.44
N SER A 58 -72.08 -5.97 1.34
CA SER A 58 -71.72 -6.21 2.76
C SER A 58 -70.78 -7.40 3.01
N ASP A 59 -70.24 -8.00 1.95
CA ASP A 59 -69.35 -9.14 2.10
C ASP A 59 -67.89 -8.63 2.12
N TYR A 60 -67.20 -8.86 3.26
CA TYR A 60 -65.74 -8.60 3.41
C TYR A 60 -64.88 -9.30 2.33
N GLY A 61 -65.49 -10.28 1.62
CA GLY A 61 -64.81 -11.02 0.55
C GLY A 61 -64.27 -10.15 -0.56
N PHE A 62 -64.97 -9.09 -0.99
CA PHE A 62 -64.53 -8.22 -2.09
C PHE A 62 -63.20 -7.50 -1.75
N PHE A 63 -63.02 -7.02 -0.52
CA PHE A 63 -61.78 -6.39 -0.12
C PHE A 63 -60.58 -7.37 -0.15
N PHE A 64 -60.81 -8.57 0.36
CA PHE A 64 -59.76 -9.59 0.45
C PHE A 64 -59.49 -10.29 -0.89
N GLU A 65 -60.55 -10.43 -1.74
CA GLU A 65 -60.40 -11.16 -3.02
C GLU A 65 -60.02 -10.27 -4.19
N GLU A 66 -60.40 -8.99 -4.20
CA GLU A 66 -60.17 -8.10 -5.32
C GLU A 66 -59.14 -6.99 -5.04
N ILE A 67 -59.13 -6.39 -3.84
CA ILE A 67 -58.27 -5.23 -3.53
C ILE A 67 -56.91 -5.70 -3.01
N ILE A 68 -56.88 -6.54 -1.99
CA ILE A 68 -55.62 -7.02 -1.38
C ILE A 68 -54.72 -7.69 -2.42
N PRO A 69 -55.18 -8.49 -3.40
CA PRO A 69 -54.33 -9.06 -4.44
C PRO A 69 -53.58 -8.06 -5.28
N ARG A 70 -54.08 -6.83 -5.42
CA ARG A 70 -53.46 -5.76 -6.22
C ARG A 70 -52.36 -5.00 -5.47
N ILE A 71 -52.30 -5.12 -4.14
CA ILE A 71 -51.27 -4.50 -3.32
C ILE A 71 -49.95 -5.23 -3.49
N SER A 72 -48.91 -4.49 -3.88
CA SER A 72 -47.56 -5.03 -4.18
C SER A 72 -46.60 -4.98 -2.99
N PHE A 73 -46.96 -4.28 -1.93
CA PHE A 73 -46.17 -4.16 -0.70
C PHE A 73 -46.71 -5.05 0.43
N PRO A 74 -45.93 -5.36 1.47
CA PRO A 74 -46.35 -6.18 2.57
C PRO A 74 -47.37 -5.44 3.42
N ILE A 75 -48.46 -6.12 3.78
CA ILE A 75 -49.52 -5.63 4.68
C ILE A 75 -49.88 -6.66 5.73
N ILE A 76 -50.33 -6.17 6.91
CA ILE A 76 -50.93 -6.95 7.99
C ILE A 76 -52.14 -6.17 8.46
N ILE A 77 -53.26 -6.84 8.65
CA ILE A 77 -54.51 -6.24 9.14
C ILE A 77 -54.79 -6.77 10.52
N THR A 78 -54.91 -5.88 11.51
CA THR A 78 -55.25 -6.22 12.90
C THR A 78 -56.63 -5.71 13.27
N VAL A 79 -57.21 -6.32 14.31
CA VAL A 79 -58.52 -5.90 14.89
C VAL A 79 -58.27 -4.71 15.83
N PRO A 80 -59.02 -3.59 15.69
CA PRO A 80 -58.89 -2.45 16.58
C PRO A 80 -59.10 -2.81 18.05
N GLY A 81 -58.19 -2.35 18.92
CA GLY A 81 -58.23 -2.59 20.35
C GLY A 81 -57.79 -3.99 20.82
N THR A 82 -57.45 -4.88 19.90
CA THR A 82 -56.85 -6.19 20.19
C THR A 82 -55.56 -6.39 19.44
N GLN A 83 -54.79 -7.44 19.77
CA GLN A 83 -53.64 -7.86 19.01
C GLN A 83 -53.94 -9.05 18.08
N ASP A 84 -55.20 -9.17 17.67
CA ASP A 84 -55.63 -10.25 16.78
C ASP A 84 -55.38 -9.85 15.32
N ILE A 85 -54.84 -10.78 14.54
CA ILE A 85 -54.48 -10.58 13.14
C ILE A 85 -55.61 -11.20 12.28
N ASN A 86 -56.21 -10.37 11.44
CA ASN A 86 -57.27 -10.80 10.54
C ASN A 86 -56.71 -11.36 9.22
N ALA A 87 -55.70 -10.69 8.65
CA ALA A 87 -55.14 -11.09 7.39
C ALA A 87 -53.71 -10.51 7.24
N TRP A 88 -52.93 -11.09 6.36
CA TRP A 88 -51.65 -10.56 5.93
C TRP A 88 -51.38 -10.92 4.49
N LYS A 89 -50.52 -10.16 3.81
CA LYS A 89 -50.09 -10.42 2.45
C LYS A 89 -48.70 -9.91 2.17
N ASN A 90 -48.03 -10.60 1.22
CA ASN A 90 -46.67 -10.26 0.76
C ASN A 90 -45.60 -10.24 1.88
N ILE A 91 -45.84 -10.95 2.98
CA ILE A 91 -44.85 -11.07 4.06
C ILE A 91 -43.79 -12.09 3.65
N HIS A 92 -42.54 -11.70 3.76
CA HIS A 92 -41.41 -12.58 3.41
C HIS A 92 -41.42 -13.83 4.30
N ASP A 93 -41.21 -15.00 3.66
CA ASP A 93 -41.16 -16.33 4.31
C ASP A 93 -42.47 -16.78 5.03
N ILE A 94 -43.59 -16.11 4.79
CA ILE A 94 -44.87 -16.50 5.35
C ILE A 94 -45.88 -16.59 4.19
N ALA A 95 -46.47 -17.77 3.99
CA ALA A 95 -47.51 -17.92 2.99
C ALA A 95 -48.79 -17.17 3.42
N ASP A 96 -49.40 -16.46 2.48
CA ASP A 96 -50.62 -15.65 2.73
C ASP A 96 -51.81 -16.51 3.25
N THR A 97 -51.77 -17.82 3.01
CA THR A 97 -52.79 -18.81 3.41
C THR A 97 -52.38 -19.65 4.63
N ALA A 98 -51.30 -19.30 5.32
CA ALA A 98 -50.83 -20.07 6.47
C ALA A 98 -51.84 -20.00 7.64
N LYS A 99 -51.99 -21.10 8.41
CA LYS A 99 -52.81 -21.08 9.62
C LYS A 99 -52.08 -20.33 10.74
N ILE A 100 -52.80 -19.47 11.46
CA ILE A 100 -52.27 -18.72 12.59
C ILE A 100 -51.93 -19.69 13.73
N THR A 101 -50.65 -19.88 13.99
CA THR A 101 -50.15 -20.54 15.21
C THR A 101 -49.72 -19.50 16.23
N PRO A 102 -49.59 -19.82 17.52
CA PRO A 102 -49.08 -18.86 18.51
C PRO A 102 -47.71 -18.29 18.15
N GLU A 103 -46.80 -19.10 17.58
CA GLU A 103 -45.50 -18.68 17.14
C GLU A 103 -45.55 -17.71 15.93
N LEU A 104 -46.44 -18.03 14.96
CA LEU A 104 -46.66 -17.17 13.80
C LEU A 104 -47.28 -15.83 14.20
N LYS A 105 -48.22 -15.82 15.17
CA LYS A 105 -48.81 -14.59 15.70
C LYS A 105 -47.73 -13.67 16.29
N ILE A 106 -46.82 -14.21 17.11
CA ILE A 106 -45.68 -13.43 17.68
C ILE A 106 -44.81 -12.86 16.58
N LYS A 107 -44.48 -13.67 15.56
CA LYS A 107 -43.65 -13.24 14.43
C LYS A 107 -44.33 -12.11 13.65
N LEU A 108 -45.63 -12.22 13.36
CA LEU A 108 -46.39 -11.20 12.64
C LEU A 108 -46.51 -9.90 13.46
N LEU A 109 -46.74 -9.96 14.78
CA LEU A 109 -46.79 -8.79 15.65
C LEU A 109 -45.43 -8.05 15.71
N ASN A 110 -44.30 -8.77 15.72
CA ASN A 110 -43.01 -8.14 15.62
C ASN A 110 -42.80 -7.43 14.26
N ILE A 111 -43.38 -8.01 13.19
CA ILE A 111 -43.34 -7.36 11.86
C ILE A 111 -44.23 -6.12 11.86
N VAL A 112 -45.41 -6.16 12.48
CA VAL A 112 -46.29 -4.97 12.67
C VAL A 112 -45.51 -3.85 13.36
N HIS A 113 -44.85 -4.14 14.46
CA HIS A 113 -44.06 -3.14 15.18
C HIS A 113 -42.99 -2.48 14.28
N ASN A 114 -42.25 -3.29 13.53
CA ASN A 114 -41.25 -2.76 12.56
C ASN A 114 -41.90 -1.99 11.39
N MET A 115 -43.10 -2.31 10.98
CA MET A 115 -43.84 -1.56 9.98
C MET A 115 -44.26 -0.19 10.50
N ASP A 116 -44.77 -0.13 11.73
CA ASP A 116 -45.25 1.09 12.37
C ASP A 116 -44.15 2.04 12.76
N ASP A 117 -42.91 1.54 12.94
CA ASP A 117 -41.72 2.39 13.12
C ASP A 117 -41.39 3.25 11.90
N ASN A 118 -41.77 2.80 10.69
CA ASN A 118 -41.40 3.44 9.43
C ASN A 118 -42.60 4.07 8.69
N ASN A 119 -43.84 3.57 8.94
CA ASN A 119 -45.03 3.98 8.21
C ASN A 119 -46.20 4.11 9.22
N GLN A 120 -47.04 5.13 9.06
CA GLN A 120 -48.22 5.28 9.91
C GLN A 120 -49.32 4.29 9.50
N PRO A 121 -49.87 3.48 10.43
CA PRO A 121 -50.92 2.54 10.10
C PRO A 121 -52.20 3.27 9.67
N VAL A 122 -52.90 2.70 8.71
CA VAL A 122 -54.14 3.28 8.15
C VAL A 122 -55.33 2.61 8.77
N LEU A 123 -56.27 3.42 9.31
CA LEU A 123 -57.51 2.92 9.93
C LEU A 123 -58.53 2.60 8.86
N LEU A 124 -59.00 1.34 8.86
CA LEU A 124 -60.13 0.89 8.02
C LEU A 124 -61.42 1.11 8.77
N THR A 125 -62.29 2.00 8.26
CA THR A 125 -63.60 2.35 8.85
C THR A 125 -64.72 2.03 7.90
N ILE A 126 -65.84 1.47 8.43
CA ILE A 126 -67.11 1.25 7.72
C ILE A 126 -68.23 1.90 8.58
N ASP A 127 -69.08 2.71 7.99
CA ASP A 127 -70.12 3.45 8.69
C ASP A 127 -69.67 4.17 9.96
N ASN A 128 -68.53 4.79 9.90
CA ASN A 128 -67.80 5.47 11.00
C ASN A 128 -67.39 4.52 12.16
N GLN A 129 -67.47 3.21 11.98
CA GLN A 129 -66.93 2.23 12.93
C GLN A 129 -65.59 1.67 12.50
N PRO A 130 -64.58 1.66 13.35
CA PRO A 130 -63.27 1.09 13.00
C PRO A 130 -63.36 -0.44 12.96
N VAL A 131 -63.12 -1.03 11.79
CA VAL A 131 -63.20 -2.48 11.55
C VAL A 131 -61.82 -3.15 11.43
N GLY A 132 -60.79 -2.37 11.17
CA GLY A 132 -59.44 -2.89 11.05
C GLY A 132 -58.39 -1.79 11.11
N ILE A 133 -57.16 -2.18 11.39
CA ILE A 133 -55.96 -1.34 11.25
C ILE A 133 -55.07 -2.02 10.25
N ILE A 134 -54.69 -1.31 9.19
CA ILE A 134 -53.82 -1.80 8.13
C ILE A 134 -52.40 -1.29 8.40
N HIS A 135 -51.52 -2.21 8.77
CA HIS A 135 -50.10 -1.97 8.89
C HIS A 135 -49.43 -2.33 7.55
N TYR A 136 -48.52 -1.49 7.06
CA TYR A 136 -47.86 -1.73 5.78
C TYR A 136 -46.36 -1.45 5.87
N GLY A 137 -45.61 -2.15 5.05
CA GLY A 137 -44.16 -2.03 5.02
C GLY A 137 -43.63 -1.72 3.65
N ASP A 138 -42.32 -1.45 3.58
CA ASP A 138 -41.65 -1.11 2.35
C ASP A 138 -41.73 -2.24 1.31
N SER A 139 -42.05 -1.90 0.07
CA SER A 139 -42.04 -2.82 -1.07
C SER A 139 -40.60 -3.36 -1.31
N LYS A 140 -40.49 -4.46 -2.08
CA LYS A 140 -39.18 -5.00 -2.48
C LYS A 140 -38.33 -3.94 -3.20
N THR A 141 -38.96 -3.08 -4.00
CA THR A 141 -38.29 -2.00 -4.73
C THR A 141 -37.68 -0.96 -3.78
N ILE A 142 -38.47 -0.49 -2.81
CA ILE A 142 -37.99 0.47 -1.80
C ILE A 142 -36.81 -0.13 -1.03
N ARG A 143 -36.89 -1.39 -0.62
CA ARG A 143 -35.84 -2.09 0.12
C ARG A 143 -34.54 -2.24 -0.69
N HIS A 144 -34.62 -2.48 -2.00
CA HIS A 144 -33.44 -2.49 -2.87
C HIS A 144 -32.85 -1.08 -3.02
N LEU A 145 -33.70 -0.06 -3.17
CA LEU A 145 -33.24 1.33 -3.30
C LEU A 145 -32.55 1.86 -2.03
N THR A 146 -32.95 1.42 -0.86
CA THR A 146 -32.28 1.81 0.41
C THR A 146 -30.86 1.26 0.52
N TRP A 147 -30.53 0.12 -0.11
CA TRP A 147 -29.20 -0.46 -0.12
C TRP A 147 -28.31 0.02 -1.27
N LEU A 148 -28.90 0.52 -2.36
CA LEU A 148 -28.18 0.93 -3.56
C LEU A 148 -27.07 1.96 -3.29
N PRO A 149 -27.29 3.04 -2.51
CA PRO A 149 -26.25 4.03 -2.22
C PRO A 149 -25.02 3.46 -1.51
N PHE A 150 -25.20 2.47 -0.63
CA PHE A 150 -24.09 1.83 0.08
C PHE A 150 -23.20 1.03 -0.89
N ILE A 151 -23.82 0.35 -1.86
CA ILE A 151 -23.11 -0.40 -2.90
C ILE A 151 -22.33 0.56 -3.80
N GLU A 152 -22.94 1.67 -4.20
CA GLU A 152 -22.30 2.69 -5.06
C GLU A 152 -21.13 3.39 -4.35
N ILE A 153 -21.28 3.75 -3.07
CA ILE A 153 -20.21 4.35 -2.27
C ILE A 153 -19.05 3.36 -2.10
N LEU A 154 -19.35 2.09 -1.83
CA LEU A 154 -18.33 1.05 -1.74
C LEU A 154 -17.59 0.89 -3.07
N GLY A 155 -18.32 0.85 -4.19
CA GLY A 155 -17.74 0.79 -5.54
C GLY A 155 -16.83 1.97 -5.85
N ALA A 156 -17.29 3.18 -5.56
CA ALA A 156 -16.51 4.40 -5.73
C ALA A 156 -15.24 4.38 -4.87
N PHE A 157 -15.33 3.95 -3.61
CA PHE A 157 -14.18 3.80 -2.72
C PHE A 157 -13.15 2.81 -3.26
N VAL A 158 -13.57 1.66 -3.77
CA VAL A 158 -12.67 0.66 -4.38
C VAL A 158 -11.95 1.22 -5.60
N ILE A 159 -12.65 1.96 -6.47
CA ILE A 159 -12.05 2.59 -7.67
C ILE A 159 -11.02 3.65 -7.27
N ILE A 160 -11.33 4.50 -6.30
CA ILE A 160 -10.41 5.52 -5.81
C ILE A 160 -9.17 4.88 -5.19
N LEU A 161 -9.35 3.85 -4.38
CA LEU A 161 -8.24 3.11 -3.75
C LEU A 161 -7.35 2.45 -4.80
N ALA A 162 -7.93 1.79 -5.80
CA ALA A 162 -7.19 1.18 -6.90
C ALA A 162 -6.40 2.24 -7.71
N GLY A 163 -7.02 3.36 -8.02
CA GLY A 163 -6.36 4.50 -8.68
C GLY A 163 -5.22 5.08 -7.86
N PHE A 164 -5.39 5.20 -6.54
CA PHE A 164 -4.35 5.68 -5.64
C PHE A 164 -3.15 4.72 -5.57
N LEU A 165 -3.41 3.43 -5.44
CA LEU A 165 -2.37 2.39 -5.42
C LEU A 165 -1.63 2.33 -6.76
N GLY A 166 -2.37 2.38 -7.88
CA GLY A 166 -1.80 2.44 -9.22
C GLY A 166 -0.90 3.65 -9.43
N PHE A 167 -1.35 4.83 -9.01
CA PHE A 167 -0.54 6.06 -9.08
C PHE A 167 0.73 5.97 -8.23
N GLN A 168 0.66 5.41 -7.03
CA GLN A 168 1.83 5.17 -6.17
C GLN A 168 2.83 4.23 -6.85
N TYR A 169 2.34 3.15 -7.47
CA TYR A 169 3.16 2.18 -8.19
C TYR A 169 3.86 2.81 -9.39
N ILE A 170 3.15 3.55 -10.24
CA ILE A 170 3.70 4.23 -11.41
C ILE A 170 4.77 5.23 -10.99
N ARG A 171 4.48 6.07 -10.00
CA ARG A 171 5.44 7.08 -9.51
C ARG A 171 6.71 6.47 -8.91
N GLY A 172 6.58 5.31 -8.26
CA GLY A 172 7.74 4.54 -7.77
C GLY A 172 8.59 3.98 -8.92
N SER A 173 7.92 3.49 -9.97
CA SER A 173 8.55 2.94 -11.17
C SER A 173 9.27 4.01 -12.00
N GLU A 174 8.65 5.17 -12.25
CA GLU A 174 9.27 6.28 -12.99
C GLU A 174 10.60 6.72 -12.38
N LYS A 175 10.66 6.88 -11.06
CA LYS A 175 11.92 7.21 -10.37
C LYS A 175 13.01 6.17 -10.61
N LYS A 176 12.65 4.88 -10.62
CA LYS A 176 13.60 3.79 -10.89
C LYS A 176 14.12 3.84 -12.32
N PHE A 177 13.24 4.09 -13.30
CA PHE A 177 13.61 4.20 -14.72
C PHE A 177 14.54 5.38 -15.01
N ILE A 178 14.26 6.55 -14.46
CA ILE A 178 15.12 7.74 -14.63
C ILE A 178 16.52 7.46 -14.07
N TRP A 179 16.63 6.83 -12.91
CA TRP A 179 17.91 6.50 -12.29
C TRP A 179 18.72 5.49 -13.11
N VAL A 180 18.08 4.43 -13.62
CA VAL A 180 18.72 3.42 -14.46
C VAL A 180 19.19 4.03 -15.76
N GLY A 181 18.32 4.84 -16.40
CA GLY A 181 18.67 5.53 -17.64
C GLY A 181 19.86 6.48 -17.45
N LEU A 182 19.84 7.29 -16.40
CA LEU A 182 20.92 8.23 -16.09
C LEU A 182 22.25 7.52 -15.80
N ALA A 183 22.21 6.44 -15.01
CA ALA A 183 23.40 5.67 -14.69
C ALA A 183 24.01 5.02 -15.93
N LYS A 184 23.20 4.42 -16.79
CA LYS A 184 23.63 3.80 -18.04
C LYS A 184 24.20 4.82 -19.01
N GLU A 185 23.56 5.97 -19.16
CA GLU A 185 24.02 7.06 -20.01
C GLU A 185 25.34 7.63 -19.49
N THR A 186 25.43 7.88 -18.17
CA THR A 186 26.68 8.36 -17.54
C THR A 186 27.84 7.38 -17.77
N ALA A 187 27.60 6.07 -17.63
CA ALA A 187 28.59 5.05 -17.88
C ALA A 187 29.07 5.08 -19.35
N HIS A 188 28.13 5.22 -20.29
CA HIS A 188 28.44 5.29 -21.72
C HIS A 188 29.22 6.54 -22.06
N GLN A 189 28.81 7.70 -21.55
CA GLN A 189 29.50 8.97 -21.76
C GLN A 189 30.90 9.03 -21.11
N LEU A 190 31.11 8.29 -20.01
CA LEU A 190 32.44 8.16 -19.38
C LEU A 190 33.33 7.13 -20.10
N GLY A 191 32.76 6.08 -20.65
CA GLY A 191 33.50 5.02 -21.33
C GLY A 191 34.33 5.53 -22.51
N THR A 192 33.76 6.41 -23.33
CA THR A 192 34.43 6.98 -24.51
C THR A 192 35.73 7.75 -24.16
N PRO A 193 35.72 8.78 -23.25
CA PRO A 193 36.93 9.48 -22.88
C PRO A 193 37.92 8.58 -22.13
N ILE A 194 37.48 7.60 -21.36
CA ILE A 194 38.35 6.63 -20.68
C ILE A 194 39.12 5.80 -21.72
N SER A 195 38.44 5.29 -22.76
CA SER A 195 39.08 4.56 -23.84
C SER A 195 40.12 5.40 -24.59
N SER A 196 39.82 6.69 -24.82
CA SER A 196 40.80 7.62 -25.41
C SER A 196 42.01 7.83 -24.51
N LEU A 197 41.81 8.03 -23.19
CA LEU A 197 42.87 8.16 -22.21
C LEU A 197 43.75 6.91 -22.13
N MET A 198 43.15 5.71 -22.24
CA MET A 198 43.91 4.45 -22.32
C MET A 198 44.80 4.42 -23.57
N GLY A 199 44.27 4.85 -24.72
CA GLY A 199 45.06 4.95 -25.95
C GLY A 199 46.23 5.95 -25.82
N TRP A 200 45.98 7.12 -25.22
CA TRP A 200 47.06 8.09 -24.96
C TRP A 200 48.10 7.56 -23.98
N LEU A 201 47.67 6.87 -22.92
CA LEU A 201 48.58 6.23 -21.97
C LEU A 201 49.51 5.22 -22.65
N GLU A 202 48.96 4.42 -23.58
CA GLU A 202 49.79 3.45 -24.33
C GLU A 202 50.83 4.14 -25.21
N MET A 203 50.48 5.27 -25.83
CA MET A 203 51.44 6.07 -26.57
C MET A 203 52.52 6.67 -25.69
N VAL A 204 52.18 7.08 -24.45
CA VAL A 204 53.15 7.57 -23.46
C VAL A 204 54.08 6.44 -23.00
N ARG A 205 53.55 5.24 -22.77
CA ARG A 205 54.35 4.04 -22.44
C ARG A 205 55.38 3.70 -23.50
N MET A 206 54.98 3.76 -24.76
CA MET A 206 55.88 3.49 -25.87
C MET A 206 57.05 4.51 -25.92
N LYS A 207 56.84 5.75 -25.43
CA LYS A 207 57.85 6.81 -25.44
C LYS A 207 58.76 6.88 -24.21
N LEU A 208 58.15 6.66 -23.02
CA LEU A 208 58.82 6.84 -21.72
C LEU A 208 59.21 5.51 -21.06
N GLY A 209 58.66 4.40 -21.52
CA GLY A 209 58.83 3.09 -20.92
C GLY A 209 57.77 2.76 -19.83
N ASP A 210 57.67 1.48 -19.47
CA ASP A 210 56.70 1.00 -18.49
C ASP A 210 57.09 1.37 -17.05
N ASP A 211 58.37 1.57 -16.77
CA ASP A 211 58.89 1.87 -15.43
C ASP A 211 58.82 3.37 -15.07
N ASP A 212 58.36 4.22 -15.99
CA ASP A 212 58.20 5.64 -15.73
C ASP A 212 57.11 5.91 -14.71
N GLU A 213 57.43 6.69 -13.67
CA GLU A 213 56.53 6.96 -12.55
C GLU A 213 55.25 7.67 -13.00
N ILE A 214 55.33 8.60 -13.96
CA ILE A 214 54.19 9.34 -14.49
C ILE A 214 53.26 8.37 -15.24
N THR A 215 53.80 7.51 -16.06
CA THR A 215 53.09 6.49 -16.83
C THR A 215 52.32 5.54 -15.91
N ARG A 216 52.97 5.11 -14.81
CA ARG A 216 52.38 4.24 -13.82
C ARG A 216 51.21 4.90 -13.06
N GLU A 217 51.41 6.15 -12.59
CA GLU A 217 50.36 6.90 -11.88
C GLU A 217 49.16 7.22 -12.79
N MET A 218 49.38 7.62 -14.04
CA MET A 218 48.31 7.79 -15.02
C MET A 218 47.54 6.52 -15.25
N GLY A 219 48.20 5.36 -15.35
CA GLY A 219 47.59 4.07 -15.50
C GLY A 219 46.67 3.69 -14.29
N ILE A 220 47.12 4.02 -13.09
CA ILE A 220 46.35 3.82 -11.86
C ILE A 220 45.06 4.67 -11.88
N ASP A 221 45.17 5.94 -12.28
CA ASP A 221 44.01 6.84 -12.30
C ASP A 221 43.00 6.49 -13.41
N ILE A 222 43.47 6.10 -14.58
CA ILE A 222 42.63 5.62 -15.67
C ILE A 222 41.87 4.34 -15.25
N LYS A 223 42.53 3.37 -14.63
CA LYS A 223 41.92 2.16 -14.09
C LYS A 223 40.85 2.49 -13.02
N ARG A 224 41.07 3.53 -12.22
CA ARG A 224 40.08 4.01 -11.25
C ARG A 224 38.81 4.55 -11.95
N LEU A 225 39.01 5.37 -13.01
CA LEU A 225 37.90 5.89 -13.81
C LEU A 225 37.10 4.76 -14.50
N GLU A 226 37.83 3.80 -15.08
CA GLU A 226 37.23 2.62 -15.69
C GLU A 226 36.37 1.83 -14.67
N LYS A 227 36.92 1.57 -13.47
CA LYS A 227 36.16 0.89 -12.39
C LYS A 227 34.89 1.65 -12.00
N VAL A 228 34.92 2.99 -11.95
CA VAL A 228 33.74 3.82 -11.69
C VAL A 228 32.74 3.70 -12.83
N SER A 229 33.18 3.81 -14.08
CA SER A 229 32.32 3.67 -15.26
C SER A 229 31.62 2.30 -15.29
N ASN A 230 32.36 1.21 -15.06
CA ASN A 230 31.83 -0.14 -15.02
C ASN A 230 30.81 -0.34 -13.91
N ARG A 231 31.03 0.24 -12.72
CA ARG A 231 30.05 0.23 -11.61
C ARG A 231 28.75 0.91 -11.99
N PHE A 232 28.79 2.04 -12.71
CA PHE A 232 27.60 2.73 -13.19
C PHE A 232 26.89 1.94 -14.30
N SER A 233 27.61 1.24 -15.18
CA SER A 233 27.02 0.42 -16.24
C SER A 233 26.25 -0.79 -15.70
N GLN A 234 26.65 -1.31 -14.53
CA GLN A 234 25.95 -2.43 -13.87
C GLN A 234 24.64 -1.99 -13.18
N ILE A 235 24.46 -0.69 -12.93
CA ILE A 235 23.23 -0.16 -12.36
C ILE A 235 22.10 -0.26 -13.40
N GLY A 236 21.15 -1.18 -13.16
CA GLY A 236 20.00 -1.41 -14.04
C GLY A 236 20.19 -2.51 -15.10
N ALA A 237 21.37 -3.09 -15.18
CA ALA A 237 21.56 -4.33 -15.89
C ALA A 237 21.06 -5.53 -15.09
N LYS A 238 20.84 -6.66 -15.75
CA LYS A 238 20.53 -7.92 -15.08
C LYS A 238 21.80 -8.40 -14.38
N VAL A 239 21.88 -8.18 -13.06
CA VAL A 239 23.06 -8.56 -12.27
C VAL A 239 23.15 -10.09 -12.21
N LYS A 240 24.29 -10.64 -12.60
CA LYS A 240 24.58 -12.07 -12.42
C LYS A 240 25.12 -12.27 -11.01
N LEU A 241 24.46 -13.12 -10.24
CA LEU A 241 24.94 -13.60 -8.95
C LEU A 241 25.73 -14.87 -9.16
N GLN A 242 26.76 -15.07 -8.34
CA GLN A 242 27.59 -16.28 -8.31
C GLN A 242 27.88 -16.69 -6.89
N PRO A 243 27.97 -17.99 -6.59
CA PRO A 243 28.40 -18.47 -5.30
C PRO A 243 29.82 -17.99 -4.98
N THR A 244 29.95 -17.14 -3.97
CA THR A 244 31.21 -16.54 -3.55
C THR A 244 31.49 -16.89 -2.11
N ALA A 245 32.70 -17.32 -1.79
CA ALA A 245 33.07 -17.60 -0.40
C ALA A 245 33.04 -16.29 0.42
N THR A 246 32.53 -16.37 1.62
CA THR A 246 32.48 -15.20 2.53
C THR A 246 33.87 -14.71 2.88
N SER A 247 34.88 -15.62 2.96
CA SER A 247 36.27 -15.32 3.12
C SER A 247 36.86 -14.47 2.00
N ASP A 248 36.51 -14.80 0.75
CA ASP A 248 37.02 -14.06 -0.43
C ASP A 248 36.51 -12.64 -0.43
N LEU A 249 35.21 -12.44 -0.19
CA LEU A 249 34.62 -11.11 -0.05
C LEU A 249 35.28 -10.31 1.08
N PHE A 250 35.49 -10.96 2.24
CA PHE A 250 36.10 -10.33 3.40
C PHE A 250 37.54 -9.87 3.08
N GLU A 251 38.40 -10.74 2.55
CA GLU A 251 39.78 -10.42 2.25
C GLU A 251 39.91 -9.35 1.14
N ASN A 252 39.05 -9.41 0.12
CA ASN A 252 39.02 -8.40 -0.92
C ASN A 252 38.67 -7.01 -0.36
N VAL A 253 37.64 -6.92 0.46
CA VAL A 253 37.21 -5.66 1.10
C VAL A 253 38.30 -5.16 2.05
N LYS A 254 38.82 -6.02 2.93
CA LYS A 254 39.88 -5.70 3.88
C LYS A 254 41.14 -5.15 3.18
N SER A 255 41.69 -5.90 2.22
CA SER A 255 42.91 -5.53 1.50
C SER A 255 42.74 -4.24 0.72
N TYR A 256 41.57 -3.96 0.15
CA TYR A 256 41.25 -2.74 -0.54
C TYR A 256 41.21 -1.52 0.39
N ILE A 257 40.54 -1.67 1.52
CA ILE A 257 40.34 -0.59 2.49
C ILE A 257 41.65 -0.25 3.22
N GLU A 258 42.39 -1.26 3.69
CA GLU A 258 43.68 -1.08 4.37
C GLU A 258 44.71 -0.34 3.53
N ARG A 259 44.68 -0.54 2.20
CA ARG A 259 45.59 0.20 1.29
C ARG A 259 45.20 1.66 1.09
N ARG A 260 43.90 2.00 1.25
CA ARG A 260 43.36 3.30 0.82
C ARG A 260 43.13 4.29 1.95
N ILE A 261 42.63 3.82 3.10
CA ILE A 261 42.26 4.70 4.23
C ILE A 261 43.45 5.22 5.01
N PRO A 262 44.48 4.41 5.35
CA PRO A 262 45.63 4.91 6.11
C PRO A 262 46.42 6.01 5.42
N GLN A 263 46.43 6.04 4.08
CA GLN A 263 47.13 7.09 3.30
C GLN A 263 46.42 8.47 3.42
N LYS A 264 45.11 8.49 3.71
CA LYS A 264 44.33 9.73 3.82
C LYS A 264 44.12 10.19 5.25
N ASN A 265 44.11 9.28 6.24
CA ASN A 265 43.74 9.59 7.62
C ASN A 265 44.45 8.67 8.62
N LYS A 266 45.67 9.08 9.04
CA LYS A 266 46.50 8.32 10.00
C LYS A 266 45.89 8.14 11.41
N SER A 267 44.72 8.73 11.67
CA SER A 267 44.05 8.70 12.97
C SER A 267 42.84 7.74 13.01
N VAL A 268 42.61 6.97 11.96
CA VAL A 268 41.49 6.01 11.91
C VAL A 268 42.03 4.60 12.15
N GLU A 269 41.53 3.93 13.21
CA GLU A 269 41.77 2.53 13.50
C GLU A 269 40.76 1.65 12.75
N LEU A 270 41.29 0.72 11.94
CA LEU A 270 40.47 -0.24 11.18
C LEU A 270 40.56 -1.62 11.83
N LYS A 271 39.43 -2.17 12.23
CA LYS A 271 39.32 -3.51 12.78
C LYS A 271 38.42 -4.37 11.89
N PHE A 272 38.91 -5.57 11.56
CA PHE A 272 38.18 -6.57 10.77
C PHE A 272 38.06 -7.86 11.55
N THR A 273 36.87 -8.42 11.64
CA THR A 273 36.59 -9.68 12.34
C THR A 273 35.80 -10.60 11.42
N MET A 274 36.29 -11.82 11.24
CA MET A 274 35.70 -12.85 10.40
C MET A 274 35.25 -14.03 11.25
N ASN A 275 33.91 -14.19 11.36
CA ASN A 275 33.25 -15.31 12.07
C ASN A 275 32.11 -15.88 11.20
N ALA A 276 32.25 -15.85 9.88
CA ALA A 276 31.29 -16.42 8.96
C ALA A 276 31.99 -17.38 7.99
N GLU A 277 31.41 -18.55 7.82
CA GLU A 277 31.87 -19.58 6.91
C GLU A 277 30.81 -19.83 5.83
N GLY A 278 31.22 -20.41 4.69
CA GLY A 278 30.32 -20.80 3.61
C GLY A 278 30.30 -19.82 2.45
N LYS A 279 29.29 -19.96 1.59
CA LYS A 279 29.13 -19.21 0.36
C LYS A 279 27.83 -18.39 0.39
N ILE A 280 27.87 -17.26 -0.31
CA ILE A 280 26.74 -16.38 -0.54
C ILE A 280 26.60 -16.13 -2.04
N ASP A 281 25.37 -16.06 -2.56
CA ASP A 281 25.12 -15.74 -3.96
C ASP A 281 25.14 -14.24 -4.15
N ILE A 282 26.26 -13.74 -4.67
CA ILE A 282 26.48 -12.30 -4.86
C ILE A 282 27.13 -11.98 -6.21
N ASN A 283 27.04 -10.72 -6.61
CA ASN A 283 27.98 -10.11 -7.52
C ASN A 283 29.11 -9.47 -6.69
N PRO A 284 30.33 -10.01 -6.71
CA PRO A 284 31.42 -9.56 -5.83
C PRO A 284 31.72 -8.07 -6.01
N GLU A 285 31.76 -7.59 -7.24
CA GLU A 285 32.13 -6.21 -7.57
C GLU A 285 31.13 -5.19 -6.98
N LEU A 286 29.83 -5.47 -7.08
CA LEU A 286 28.77 -4.63 -6.51
C LEU A 286 28.76 -4.73 -4.98
N MET A 287 28.97 -5.92 -4.42
CA MET A 287 28.98 -6.09 -2.97
C MET A 287 30.19 -5.41 -2.34
N GLU A 288 31.38 -5.56 -2.92
CA GLU A 288 32.59 -4.83 -2.51
C GLU A 288 32.31 -3.31 -2.53
N TRP A 289 31.66 -2.80 -3.59
CA TRP A 289 31.32 -1.39 -3.68
C TRP A 289 30.34 -0.94 -2.60
N ALA A 290 29.34 -1.75 -2.30
CA ALA A 290 28.39 -1.47 -1.23
C ALA A 290 29.11 -1.36 0.13
N LEU A 291 29.98 -2.30 0.45
CA LEU A 291 30.76 -2.31 1.70
C LEU A 291 31.78 -1.16 1.75
N GLU A 292 32.50 -0.92 0.64
CA GLU A 292 33.39 0.26 0.51
C GLU A 292 32.67 1.56 0.85
N ASN A 293 31.43 1.73 0.33
CA ASN A 293 30.64 2.92 0.57
C ASN A 293 30.20 3.04 2.03
N LEU A 294 29.81 1.93 2.69
CA LEU A 294 29.48 1.93 4.12
C LEU A 294 30.69 2.34 4.97
N ILE A 295 31.83 1.70 4.74
CA ILE A 295 33.06 1.98 5.47
C ILE A 295 33.53 3.42 5.26
N LYS A 296 33.47 3.92 4.03
CA LYS A 296 33.78 5.32 3.72
C LYS A 296 32.84 6.30 4.42
N ASN A 297 31.55 5.98 4.52
CA ASN A 297 30.62 6.82 5.25
C ASN A 297 30.93 6.85 6.75
N GLY A 298 31.35 5.74 7.34
CA GLY A 298 31.84 5.69 8.73
C GLY A 298 33.08 6.56 8.94
N VAL A 299 34.08 6.46 8.03
CA VAL A 299 35.26 7.34 8.10
C VAL A 299 34.92 8.82 7.95
N ASP A 300 33.99 9.14 7.05
CA ASP A 300 33.51 10.52 6.87
C ASP A 300 32.72 11.01 8.13
N ALA A 301 32.08 10.11 8.87
CA ALA A 301 31.35 10.44 10.10
C ALA A 301 32.28 10.81 11.28
N LEU A 302 33.54 10.40 11.22
CA LEU A 302 34.58 10.81 12.19
C LEU A 302 34.97 12.29 12.05
N GLU A 303 34.62 12.94 10.94
CA GLU A 303 34.88 14.38 10.69
C GLU A 303 36.36 14.77 10.87
N GLY A 304 37.31 13.85 10.57
CA GLY A 304 38.74 14.05 10.72
C GLY A 304 39.29 13.85 12.14
N LYS A 305 38.42 13.48 13.10
CA LYS A 305 38.85 13.11 14.45
C LYS A 305 39.36 11.67 14.50
N PRO A 306 40.21 11.33 15.48
CA PRO A 306 40.56 9.94 15.77
C PRO A 306 39.31 9.12 16.07
N GLY A 307 39.27 7.88 15.56
CA GLY A 307 38.15 6.98 15.82
C GLY A 307 38.35 5.63 15.16
N ASN A 308 37.37 4.76 15.37
CA ASN A 308 37.43 3.36 15.02
C ASN A 308 36.36 3.02 13.97
N ILE A 309 36.73 2.16 13.02
CA ILE A 309 35.79 1.48 12.11
C ILE A 309 35.95 0.00 12.32
N HIS A 310 34.86 -0.68 12.68
CA HIS A 310 34.86 -2.13 12.89
C HIS A 310 33.93 -2.82 11.89
N VAL A 311 34.50 -3.69 11.06
CA VAL A 311 33.76 -4.50 10.08
C VAL A 311 33.73 -5.93 10.58
N ARG A 312 32.54 -6.47 10.83
CA ARG A 312 32.32 -7.83 11.34
C ARG A 312 31.50 -8.64 10.37
N PHE A 313 32.01 -9.84 10.05
CA PHE A 313 31.26 -10.85 9.31
C PHE A 313 30.90 -11.97 10.28
N GLN A 314 29.63 -12.29 10.37
CA GLN A 314 29.10 -13.29 11.32
C GLN A 314 28.11 -14.21 10.62
N GLN A 315 28.17 -15.51 10.98
CA GLN A 315 27.16 -16.48 10.56
C GLN A 315 26.04 -16.51 11.58
N SER A 316 24.78 -16.45 11.10
CA SER A 316 23.58 -16.59 11.93
C SER A 316 22.58 -17.48 11.21
N GLY A 317 22.56 -18.77 11.55
CA GLY A 317 21.75 -19.77 10.86
C GLY A 317 22.02 -19.78 9.35
N SER A 318 20.99 -19.62 8.55
CA SER A 318 21.05 -19.55 7.08
C SER A 318 21.38 -18.15 6.54
N SER A 319 21.89 -17.25 7.36
CA SER A 319 22.20 -15.88 6.94
C SER A 319 23.65 -15.52 7.32
N VAL A 320 24.26 -14.71 6.46
CA VAL A 320 25.52 -14.01 6.75
C VAL A 320 25.18 -12.58 7.11
N ILE A 321 25.66 -12.13 8.24
CA ILE A 321 25.47 -10.78 8.78
C ILE A 321 26.79 -10.04 8.64
N ILE A 322 26.75 -8.85 8.07
CA ILE A 322 27.91 -7.95 7.95
C ILE A 322 27.56 -6.65 8.67
N ASP A 323 28.26 -6.36 9.75
CA ASP A 323 28.13 -5.12 10.51
C ASP A 323 29.29 -4.18 10.17
N VAL A 324 28.96 -2.95 9.85
CA VAL A 324 29.90 -1.86 9.70
C VAL A 324 29.60 -0.83 10.77
N GLU A 325 30.48 -0.74 11.76
CA GLU A 325 30.34 0.14 12.92
C GLU A 325 31.41 1.22 12.91
N ASP A 326 31.02 2.46 13.17
CA ASP A 326 31.90 3.62 13.32
C ASP A 326 31.69 4.28 14.68
N SER A 327 32.71 4.95 15.19
CA SER A 327 32.65 5.78 16.41
C SER A 327 32.49 7.27 16.04
N GLY A 328 31.73 7.56 14.98
CA GLY A 328 31.55 8.91 14.47
C GLY A 328 30.44 9.70 15.18
N LYS A 329 29.94 10.70 14.49
CA LYS A 329 28.92 11.64 15.05
C LYS A 329 27.55 11.02 15.30
N GLY A 330 27.28 9.81 14.87
CA GLY A 330 25.98 9.17 14.98
C GLY A 330 24.89 9.74 14.05
N ILE A 331 23.70 9.16 14.12
CA ILE A 331 22.52 9.49 13.31
C ILE A 331 21.30 9.53 14.22
N PRO A 332 20.55 10.64 14.26
CA PRO A 332 19.29 10.72 15.00
C PRO A 332 18.28 9.67 14.58
N ASP A 333 17.52 9.11 15.51
CA ASP A 333 16.57 8.02 15.29
C ASP A 333 15.54 8.31 14.17
N ASN A 334 15.07 9.56 14.12
CA ASN A 334 14.11 10.01 13.11
C ASN A 334 14.68 10.00 11.67
N GLN A 335 16.01 9.89 11.51
CA GLN A 335 16.70 9.87 10.22
C GLN A 335 17.08 8.46 9.75
N TRP A 336 17.04 7.42 10.58
CA TRP A 336 17.51 6.06 10.25
C TRP A 336 16.92 5.49 8.95
N LYS A 337 15.63 5.76 8.70
CA LYS A 337 14.99 5.37 7.42
C LYS A 337 15.27 6.34 6.27
N THR A 338 15.56 7.59 6.62
CA THR A 338 15.70 8.67 5.64
C THR A 338 17.09 8.71 5.02
N ILE A 339 18.14 8.28 5.72
CA ILE A 339 19.51 8.22 5.20
C ILE A 339 19.65 7.36 3.95
N PHE A 340 18.78 6.37 3.76
CA PHE A 340 18.76 5.51 2.58
C PHE A 340 17.93 6.08 1.41
N LYS A 341 17.30 7.25 1.55
CA LYS A 341 16.57 7.89 0.46
C LYS A 341 17.53 8.59 -0.50
N PRO A 342 17.31 8.50 -1.82
CA PRO A 342 18.12 9.22 -2.80
C PRO A 342 18.12 10.73 -2.53
N GLY A 343 19.31 11.34 -2.61
CA GLY A 343 19.49 12.78 -2.41
C GLY A 343 19.63 13.22 -0.93
N PHE A 344 19.52 12.31 0.04
CA PHE A 344 19.77 12.64 1.43
C PHE A 344 21.29 12.71 1.69
N SER A 345 21.77 13.86 2.15
CA SER A 345 23.17 14.07 2.50
C SER A 345 23.28 15.17 3.56
N THR A 346 24.08 14.93 4.57
CA THR A 346 24.50 15.95 5.57
C THR A 346 25.82 16.64 5.16
N LYS A 347 26.44 16.22 4.05
CA LYS A 347 27.73 16.72 3.58
C LYS A 347 27.55 17.94 2.65
N LYS A 348 28.37 18.97 2.78
CA LYS A 348 28.40 20.14 1.87
C LYS A 348 28.73 19.76 0.42
N ARG A 349 29.52 18.70 0.21
CA ARG A 349 29.88 18.14 -1.10
C ARG A 349 29.50 16.66 -1.11
N GLY A 350 28.45 16.32 -1.79
CA GLY A 350 27.97 14.93 -1.92
C GLY A 350 26.56 14.90 -2.49
N TRP A 351 26.33 14.01 -3.44
CA TRP A 351 25.05 13.89 -4.15
C TRP A 351 24.00 13.12 -3.33
N GLY A 352 24.34 12.67 -2.12
CA GLY A 352 23.41 11.89 -1.28
C GLY A 352 22.98 10.55 -1.89
N MET A 353 23.83 9.96 -2.74
CA MET A 353 23.47 8.76 -3.51
C MET A 353 24.10 7.48 -2.96
N GLY A 354 25.13 7.57 -2.14
CA GLY A 354 25.90 6.41 -1.70
C GLY A 354 25.04 5.38 -0.96
N LEU A 355 24.41 5.75 0.15
CA LEU A 355 23.58 4.82 0.95
C LEU A 355 22.34 4.33 0.20
N SER A 356 21.74 5.17 -0.63
CA SER A 356 20.60 4.75 -1.46
C SER A 356 20.99 3.71 -2.52
N LEU A 357 22.18 3.85 -3.09
CA LEU A 357 22.75 2.87 -4.02
C LEU A 357 23.15 1.58 -3.28
N THR A 358 23.81 1.70 -2.13
CA THR A 358 24.12 0.56 -1.27
C THR A 358 22.87 -0.25 -0.92
N LYS A 359 21.80 0.43 -0.51
CA LYS A 359 20.51 -0.22 -0.25
C LYS A 359 19.97 -0.96 -1.47
N ARG A 360 20.04 -0.34 -2.63
CA ARG A 360 19.61 -0.95 -3.89
C ARG A 360 20.42 -2.19 -4.25
N ILE A 361 21.75 -2.12 -4.11
CA ILE A 361 22.64 -3.25 -4.33
C ILE A 361 22.24 -4.41 -3.43
N ILE A 362 22.07 -4.16 -2.14
CA ILE A 362 21.77 -5.21 -1.17
C ILE A 362 20.34 -5.75 -1.32
N GLU A 363 19.34 -4.86 -1.38
CA GLU A 363 17.93 -5.30 -1.34
C GLU A 363 17.38 -5.71 -2.71
N GLU A 364 17.67 -4.92 -3.79
CA GLU A 364 17.09 -5.20 -5.11
C GLU A 364 17.88 -6.28 -5.86
N TYR A 365 19.23 -6.23 -5.84
CA TYR A 365 20.06 -7.15 -6.60
C TYR A 365 20.39 -8.44 -5.84
N HIS A 366 20.71 -8.33 -4.54
CA HIS A 366 21.12 -9.49 -3.73
C HIS A 366 20.02 -10.05 -2.83
N LYS A 367 18.79 -9.45 -2.83
CA LYS A 367 17.66 -9.87 -2.01
C LYS A 367 17.96 -9.93 -0.50
N GLY A 368 18.96 -9.20 -0.05
CA GLY A 368 19.34 -9.03 1.34
C GLY A 368 18.53 -7.92 2.04
N LYS A 369 18.98 -7.55 3.24
CA LYS A 369 18.44 -6.43 4.01
C LYS A 369 19.55 -5.53 4.49
N ILE A 370 19.29 -4.22 4.55
CA ILE A 370 20.20 -3.23 5.13
C ILE A 370 19.43 -2.26 6.02
N PHE A 371 19.95 -2.00 7.20
CA PHE A 371 19.33 -1.07 8.16
C PHE A 371 20.34 -0.59 9.20
N VAL A 372 20.03 0.51 9.88
CA VAL A 372 20.76 0.95 11.07
C VAL A 372 20.40 0.04 12.22
N LEU A 373 21.40 -0.69 12.77
CA LEU A 373 21.21 -1.57 13.91
C LEU A 373 21.07 -0.78 15.21
N HIS A 374 22.00 0.15 15.43
CA HIS A 374 21.99 1.15 16.48
C HIS A 374 22.77 2.38 16.05
N SER A 375 22.43 3.52 16.57
CA SER A 375 23.19 4.75 16.40
C SER A 375 22.80 5.71 17.52
N GLU A 376 23.79 6.40 18.08
CA GLU A 376 23.60 7.42 19.09
C GLU A 376 24.45 8.65 18.72
N GLU A 377 23.88 9.84 18.86
CA GLU A 377 24.55 11.09 18.50
C GLU A 377 25.79 11.29 19.39
N GLY A 378 26.95 11.36 18.75
CA GLY A 378 28.25 11.49 19.39
C GLY A 378 28.94 10.17 19.75
N GLU A 379 28.28 9.03 19.68
CA GLU A 379 28.86 7.72 20.01
C GLU A 379 29.13 6.83 18.78
N GLY A 380 28.41 7.05 17.69
CA GLY A 380 28.65 6.35 16.44
C GLY A 380 27.43 5.67 15.83
N THR A 381 27.68 4.86 14.80
CA THR A 381 26.63 4.16 14.05
C THR A 381 27.07 2.75 13.68
N CYS A 382 26.16 1.79 13.83
CA CYS A 382 26.29 0.45 13.29
C CYS A 382 25.23 0.22 12.20
N ILE A 383 25.70 -0.03 10.96
CA ILE A 383 24.83 -0.43 9.84
C ILE A 383 24.99 -1.92 9.62
N ARG A 384 23.87 -2.63 9.62
CA ARG A 384 23.79 -4.09 9.41
C ARG A 384 23.32 -4.42 8.03
N VAL A 385 24.04 -5.34 7.39
CA VAL A 385 23.68 -6.01 6.13
C VAL A 385 23.42 -7.48 6.45
N VAL A 386 22.30 -8.02 5.95
CA VAL A 386 21.92 -9.45 6.11
C VAL A 386 21.76 -10.05 4.72
N LEU A 387 22.52 -11.10 4.43
CA LEU A 387 22.49 -11.86 3.18
C LEU A 387 22.10 -13.30 3.46
N LYS A 388 21.42 -13.95 2.52
CA LYS A 388 21.11 -15.38 2.63
C LYS A 388 22.35 -16.18 2.28
N ALA A 389 22.78 -17.09 3.17
CA ALA A 389 23.82 -18.05 2.86
C ALA A 389 23.29 -19.05 1.82
N THR A 390 24.15 -19.44 0.88
CA THR A 390 23.91 -20.59 0.01
C THR A 390 24.04 -21.85 0.88
N GLU A 391 23.13 -22.80 0.77
CA GLU A 391 23.21 -24.06 1.53
C GLU A 391 24.61 -24.66 1.38
N LYS A 392 25.18 -25.18 2.48
CA LYS A 392 26.42 -25.93 2.43
C LYS A 392 26.25 -27.01 1.37
N VAL A 393 27.08 -27.02 0.36
CA VAL A 393 27.32 -28.23 -0.41
C VAL A 393 27.97 -29.18 0.59
N GLU A 394 27.21 -30.14 1.11
CA GLU A 394 27.78 -31.30 1.81
C GLU A 394 28.66 -32.02 0.76
N ASP A 395 29.96 -32.01 1.03
CA ASP A 395 30.93 -32.85 0.30
C ASP A 395 30.71 -34.34 0.60
#